data_ff77c0703e8e4dec281a695901725d39
#
_entry.id   ff77c0703e8e4dec281a695901725d39
#
_cell.length_a   1.000
_cell.length_b   1.000
_cell.length_c   1.000
_cell.angle_alpha   90.00
_cell.angle_beta   90.00
_cell.angle_gamma   90.00
#
_symmetry.space_group_name_H-M   'P 1'
#
loop_
_entity.id
_entity.type
_entity.pdbx_description
1 polymer ?
#
loop_
_entity_poly.entity_id
_entity_poly.type
_entity_poly.pdbx_seq_one_letter_code
_entity_poly.pdbx_strand_id
1 'polypeptide(L)'
;MIRRSKEVSKSHGSPDNQDSPDRISRRSMMMAAAAIPISGQPSADAAVEDDATAGLIKLAGEKNAAFMRGDMDRWSQLVRIAPDFTLMQPFGGPASFGFDNSPKRLVDLAQYFRNGETGLEVLQTYASNGLVALVMIERQSAEVGGLPAQDWSLRVTEIYRKDGTDWRLVHRHADPLVRRISLQQAAILARGWAE
;
A
#
# COMPACT_ATOMS: atom_id res chain seq x y z
N MET A 1 22.62 46.69 30.54
CA MET A 1 22.86 47.67 29.47
C MET A 1 21.97 47.29 28.31
N ILE A 2 20.73 47.64 28.26
CA ILE A 2 20.05 48.84 27.72
C ILE A 2 20.60 49.24 26.35
N ARG A 3 19.83 48.94 25.29
CA ARG A 3 19.27 49.95 24.39
C ARG A 3 18.23 49.39 23.43
N ARG A 4 17.05 49.96 23.55
CA ARG A 4 15.88 50.06 22.65
C ARG A 4 16.19 50.99 21.47
N SER A 5 15.31 50.90 20.50
CA SER A 5 14.69 51.92 19.62
C SER A 5 14.85 51.56 18.15
N LYS A 6 13.93 51.74 17.19
CA LYS A 6 12.66 52.47 17.12
C LYS A 6 11.91 52.03 15.86
N GLU A 7 10.60 52.07 15.91
CA GLU A 7 9.67 52.12 14.78
C GLU A 7 9.89 53.32 13.86
N VAL A 8 9.56 53.18 12.57
CA VAL A 8 9.03 54.28 11.76
C VAL A 8 8.00 53.75 10.76
N SER A 9 6.78 54.21 10.95
CA SER A 9 5.61 54.18 10.06
C SER A 9 5.64 55.37 9.11
N LYS A 10 5.10 55.19 7.87
CA LYS A 10 4.38 56.18 7.02
C LYS A 10 3.98 55.47 5.70
N SER A 11 2.73 55.20 5.40
CA SER A 11 1.55 55.91 4.91
C SER A 11 1.75 56.84 3.71
N HIS A 12 0.84 56.61 2.74
CA HIS A 12 0.29 57.44 1.63
C HIS A 12 0.45 56.71 0.28
N GLY A 13 -0.51 56.61 -0.62
CA GLY A 13 -1.86 57.17 -0.77
C GLY A 13 -2.36 56.66 -2.15
N SER A 14 -3.65 56.45 -2.28
CA SER A 14 -4.33 56.28 -3.55
C SER A 14 -4.38 57.58 -4.34
N PRO A 15 -4.64 57.52 -5.67
CA PRO A 15 -5.94 58.00 -6.09
C PRO A 15 -6.66 57.19 -7.14
N ASP A 16 -7.98 57.33 -7.09
CA ASP A 16 -9.03 57.00 -8.05
C ASP A 16 -8.71 57.34 -9.52
N ASN A 17 -9.19 56.51 -10.40
CA ASN A 17 -9.76 57.04 -11.64
C ASN A 17 -10.94 56.18 -12.11
N GLN A 18 -12.15 56.78 -12.08
CA GLN A 18 -13.37 56.39 -12.73
C GLN A 18 -13.22 56.61 -14.23
N ASP A 19 -13.66 55.65 -15.03
CA ASP A 19 -14.42 55.93 -16.25
C ASP A 19 -15.20 54.69 -16.71
N SER A 20 -16.51 54.82 -16.78
CA SER A 20 -17.48 54.02 -17.53
C SER A 20 -17.96 54.88 -18.69
N PRO A 21 -18.79 54.40 -19.63
CA PRO A 21 -19.17 53.07 -20.09
C PRO A 21 -19.13 52.95 -21.63
N ASP A 22 -19.07 51.71 -22.13
CA ASP A 22 -19.55 51.51 -23.49
C ASP A 22 -20.44 50.24 -23.58
N ARG A 23 -21.68 50.51 -23.94
CA ARG A 23 -22.74 49.55 -24.24
C ARG A 23 -22.45 48.86 -25.57
N ILE A 24 -22.25 47.58 -25.59
CA ILE A 24 -22.35 46.76 -26.81
C ILE A 24 -23.35 45.62 -26.60
N SER A 25 -24.46 45.84 -27.21
CA SER A 25 -25.48 44.97 -27.82
C SER A 25 -25.45 43.47 -27.53
N ARG A 26 -26.53 43.03 -26.88
CA ARG A 26 -26.96 41.63 -26.77
C ARG A 26 -27.31 41.09 -28.17
N ARG A 27 -26.52 40.15 -28.67
CA ARG A 27 -26.99 39.17 -29.65
C ARG A 27 -26.93 37.79 -28.99
N SER A 28 -28.15 37.31 -28.70
CA SER A 28 -28.38 35.93 -28.27
C SER A 28 -27.92 34.99 -29.38
N MET A 29 -26.85 34.27 -29.13
CA MET A 29 -26.47 33.10 -29.90
C MET A 29 -26.77 31.91 -29.01
N MET A 30 -27.94 31.28 -29.22
CA MET A 30 -28.23 29.95 -28.68
C MET A 30 -27.26 28.95 -29.34
N MET A 31 -26.21 28.60 -28.66
CA MET A 31 -25.47 27.36 -28.96
C MET A 31 -26.14 26.23 -28.23
N ALA A 32 -26.81 25.37 -28.98
CA ALA A 32 -27.25 24.08 -28.51
C ALA A 32 -25.99 23.27 -28.18
N ALA A 33 -25.65 23.16 -26.90
CA ALA A 33 -24.63 22.19 -26.43
C ALA A 33 -25.25 20.80 -26.56
N ALA A 34 -24.92 20.09 -27.62
CA ALA A 34 -25.15 18.66 -27.70
C ALA A 34 -24.27 18.01 -26.62
N ALA A 35 -24.86 17.63 -25.49
CA ALA A 35 -24.27 16.78 -24.52
C ALA A 35 -24.08 15.40 -25.18
N ILE A 36 -22.87 15.09 -25.59
CA ILE A 36 -22.45 13.73 -25.94
C ILE A 36 -22.37 12.98 -24.61
N PRO A 37 -23.21 11.97 -24.35
CA PRO A 37 -23.00 11.11 -23.20
C PRO A 37 -21.69 10.33 -23.47
N ILE A 38 -20.62 10.66 -22.75
CA ILE A 38 -19.44 9.80 -22.66
C ILE A 38 -19.86 8.63 -21.78
N SER A 39 -20.51 7.64 -22.37
CA SER A 39 -20.73 6.33 -21.79
C SER A 39 -19.40 5.59 -21.89
N GLY A 40 -18.45 5.93 -21.02
CA GLY A 40 -17.24 5.14 -20.83
C GLY A 40 -17.63 3.86 -20.09
N GLN A 41 -18.17 2.86 -20.79
CA GLN A 41 -18.17 1.51 -20.24
C GLN A 41 -16.71 1.07 -20.15
N PRO A 42 -16.27 0.53 -19.00
CA PRO A 42 -14.93 -0.07 -18.91
C PRO A 42 -14.81 -1.15 -19.98
N SER A 43 -13.66 -1.25 -20.62
CA SER A 43 -13.40 -2.33 -21.57
C SER A 43 -13.53 -3.68 -20.84
N ALA A 44 -13.90 -4.73 -21.56
CA ALA A 44 -14.01 -6.07 -20.97
C ALA A 44 -12.69 -6.49 -20.27
N ASP A 45 -11.55 -6.07 -20.80
CA ASP A 45 -10.23 -6.31 -20.20
C ASP A 45 -10.05 -5.59 -18.86
N ALA A 46 -10.49 -4.31 -18.75
CA ALA A 46 -10.44 -3.57 -17.49
C ALA A 46 -11.36 -4.21 -16.42
N ALA A 47 -12.54 -4.68 -16.79
CA ALA A 47 -13.44 -5.36 -15.87
C ALA A 47 -12.86 -6.72 -15.37
N VAL A 48 -12.16 -7.45 -16.22
CA VAL A 48 -11.47 -8.70 -15.84
C VAL A 48 -10.27 -8.42 -14.92
N GLU A 49 -9.53 -7.35 -15.14
CA GLU A 49 -8.43 -6.95 -14.25
C GLU A 49 -8.95 -6.50 -12.87
N ASP A 50 -10.05 -5.79 -12.82
CA ASP A 50 -10.68 -5.36 -11.55
C ASP A 50 -11.17 -6.56 -10.75
N ASP A 51 -11.80 -7.56 -11.38
CA ASP A 51 -12.27 -8.79 -10.73
C ASP A 51 -11.09 -9.64 -10.21
N ALA A 52 -10.03 -9.76 -11.00
CA ALA A 52 -8.81 -10.46 -10.60
C ALA A 52 -8.15 -9.76 -9.40
N THR A 53 -8.07 -8.43 -9.42
CA THR A 53 -7.51 -7.64 -8.33
C THR A 53 -8.32 -7.79 -7.04
N ALA A 54 -9.65 -7.75 -7.12
CA ALA A 54 -10.52 -7.97 -5.98
C ALA A 54 -10.35 -9.40 -5.40
N GLY A 55 -10.21 -10.40 -6.26
CA GLY A 55 -9.90 -11.79 -5.88
C GLY A 55 -8.56 -11.89 -5.14
N LEU A 56 -7.51 -11.22 -5.63
CA LEU A 56 -6.19 -11.21 -4.99
C LEU A 56 -6.18 -10.49 -3.64
N ILE A 57 -6.93 -9.41 -3.48
CA ILE A 57 -7.11 -8.72 -2.19
C ILE A 57 -7.73 -9.65 -1.17
N LYS A 58 -8.83 -10.33 -1.54
CA LYS A 58 -9.48 -11.32 -0.67
C LYS A 58 -8.52 -12.45 -0.29
N LEU A 59 -7.80 -12.98 -1.29
CA LEU A 59 -6.80 -14.03 -1.08
C LEU A 59 -5.68 -13.57 -0.13
N ALA A 60 -5.18 -12.33 -0.27
CA ALA A 60 -4.16 -11.77 0.59
C ALA A 60 -4.63 -11.73 2.07
N GLY A 61 -5.86 -11.30 2.32
CA GLY A 61 -6.43 -11.31 3.67
C GLY A 61 -6.59 -12.72 4.25
N GLU A 62 -7.16 -13.63 3.48
CA GLU A 62 -7.41 -15.02 3.93
C GLU A 62 -6.11 -15.77 4.23
N LYS A 63 -5.11 -15.68 3.35
CA LYS A 63 -3.82 -16.35 3.56
C LYS A 63 -3.05 -15.76 4.75
N ASN A 64 -3.07 -14.43 4.94
CA ASN A 64 -2.46 -13.80 6.11
C ASN A 64 -3.14 -14.25 7.40
N ALA A 65 -4.46 -14.32 7.42
CA ALA A 65 -5.21 -14.81 8.57
C ALA A 65 -4.89 -16.28 8.90
N ALA A 66 -4.77 -17.15 7.90
CA ALA A 66 -4.36 -18.52 8.10
C ALA A 66 -2.92 -18.61 8.65
N PHE A 67 -2.01 -17.84 8.07
CA PHE A 67 -0.59 -17.81 8.47
C PHE A 67 -0.42 -17.38 9.93
N MET A 68 -1.05 -16.28 10.33
CA MET A 68 -0.91 -15.74 11.67
C MET A 68 -1.58 -16.60 12.76
N ARG A 69 -2.56 -17.43 12.38
CA ARG A 69 -3.11 -18.45 13.28
C ARG A 69 -2.28 -19.71 13.40
N GLY A 70 -1.26 -19.89 12.53
CA GLY A 70 -0.49 -21.13 12.42
C GLY A 70 -1.20 -22.22 11.62
N ASP A 71 -2.28 -21.89 10.90
CA ASP A 71 -3.04 -22.82 10.05
C ASP A 71 -2.34 -22.97 8.69
N MET A 72 -1.22 -23.70 8.70
CA MET A 72 -0.39 -23.87 7.51
C MET A 72 -1.05 -24.77 6.46
N ASP A 73 -1.97 -25.64 6.83
CA ASP A 73 -2.73 -26.45 5.89
C ASP A 73 -3.66 -25.55 5.05
N ARG A 74 -4.39 -24.67 5.71
CA ARG A 74 -5.22 -23.69 5.01
C ARG A 74 -4.39 -22.70 4.19
N TRP A 75 -3.30 -22.19 4.75
CA TRP A 75 -2.38 -21.31 4.05
C TRP A 75 -1.84 -21.93 2.76
N SER A 76 -1.40 -23.20 2.81
CA SER A 76 -0.86 -23.93 1.64
C SER A 76 -1.91 -24.14 0.53
N GLN A 77 -3.18 -24.24 0.89
CA GLN A 77 -4.28 -24.32 -0.09
C GLN A 77 -4.52 -23.00 -0.81
N LEU A 78 -4.30 -21.88 -0.10
CA LEU A 78 -4.58 -20.54 -0.60
C LEU A 78 -3.43 -19.99 -1.44
N VAL A 79 -2.18 -20.21 -1.00
CA VAL A 79 -1.04 -19.56 -1.63
C VAL A 79 -0.55 -20.32 -2.86
N ARG A 80 -0.20 -19.56 -3.91
CA ARG A 80 0.54 -20.05 -5.09
C ARG A 80 1.79 -19.23 -5.21
N ILE A 81 2.92 -19.79 -4.80
CA ILE A 81 4.23 -19.13 -4.83
C ILE A 81 4.92 -19.46 -6.15
N ALA A 82 5.50 -18.44 -6.79
CA ALA A 82 6.29 -18.63 -7.99
C ALA A 82 7.66 -19.25 -7.67
N PRO A 83 8.29 -19.98 -8.59
CA PRO A 83 9.62 -20.55 -8.36
C PRO A 83 10.70 -19.49 -8.13
N ASP A 84 10.54 -18.30 -8.71
CA ASP A 84 11.42 -17.14 -8.60
C ASP A 84 10.97 -16.15 -7.51
N PHE A 85 10.20 -16.61 -6.54
CA PHE A 85 9.72 -15.80 -5.43
C PHE A 85 10.85 -15.15 -4.64
N THR A 86 10.64 -13.90 -4.23
CA THR A 86 11.54 -13.17 -3.33
C THR A 86 10.79 -12.67 -2.10
N LEU A 87 11.43 -12.77 -0.94
CA LEU A 87 10.89 -12.29 0.32
C LEU A 87 11.88 -11.34 1.00
N MET A 88 11.41 -10.13 1.29
CA MET A 88 12.02 -9.22 2.26
C MET A 88 11.18 -9.26 3.53
N GLN A 89 11.70 -9.94 4.54
CA GLN A 89 10.94 -10.25 5.76
C GLN A 89 10.94 -9.08 6.76
N PRO A 90 9.91 -8.96 7.62
CA PRO A 90 9.74 -7.81 8.51
C PRO A 90 10.74 -7.74 9.67
N PHE A 91 11.52 -8.78 9.87
CA PHE A 91 12.53 -8.85 10.94
C PHE A 91 13.92 -8.39 10.47
N GLY A 92 14.03 -7.84 9.26
CA GLY A 92 15.29 -7.46 8.66
C GLY A 92 16.05 -8.67 8.10
N GLY A 93 17.34 -8.47 7.83
CA GLY A 93 18.20 -9.47 7.22
C GLY A 93 18.15 -9.44 5.69
N PRO A 94 18.91 -10.33 5.02
CA PRO A 94 18.97 -10.41 3.58
C PRO A 94 17.64 -10.89 2.98
N ALA A 95 17.39 -10.54 1.73
CA ALA A 95 16.29 -11.12 0.98
C ALA A 95 16.49 -12.63 0.81
N SER A 96 15.41 -13.40 0.93
CA SER A 96 15.39 -14.82 0.60
C SER A 96 14.79 -15.06 -0.77
N PHE A 97 15.22 -16.15 -1.43
CA PHE A 97 14.82 -16.53 -2.77
C PHE A 97 14.16 -17.91 -2.75
N GLY A 98 13.02 -18.05 -3.41
CA GLY A 98 12.20 -19.23 -3.33
C GLY A 98 11.48 -19.36 -1.98
N PHE A 99 10.74 -20.44 -1.82
CA PHE A 99 10.04 -20.76 -0.57
C PHE A 99 10.17 -22.27 -0.32
N ASP A 100 10.67 -22.60 0.87
CA ASP A 100 10.69 -23.98 1.34
C ASP A 100 9.30 -24.36 1.87
N ASN A 101 8.57 -25.17 1.10
CA ASN A 101 7.26 -25.71 1.44
C ASN A 101 7.31 -27.14 1.97
N SER A 102 8.47 -27.59 2.47
CA SER A 102 8.61 -28.93 3.07
C SER A 102 7.66 -29.07 4.27
N PRO A 103 7.18 -30.29 4.55
CA PRO A 103 6.33 -30.55 5.73
C PRO A 103 6.96 -30.09 7.03
N LYS A 104 8.28 -30.27 7.17
CA LYS A 104 9.02 -29.79 8.36
C LYS A 104 8.92 -28.26 8.50
N ARG A 105 9.14 -27.52 7.39
CA ARG A 105 9.09 -26.07 7.40
C ARG A 105 7.70 -25.55 7.75
N LEU A 106 6.64 -26.17 7.25
CA LEU A 106 5.27 -25.81 7.56
C LEU A 106 4.95 -26.06 9.05
N VAL A 107 5.42 -27.16 9.62
CA VAL A 107 5.27 -27.41 11.06
C VAL A 107 6.02 -26.36 11.89
N ASP A 108 7.25 -26.01 11.51
CA ASP A 108 8.04 -24.99 12.20
C ASP A 108 7.31 -23.62 12.16
N LEU A 109 6.72 -23.24 11.01
CA LEU A 109 5.94 -22.03 10.87
C LEU A 109 4.65 -22.05 11.71
N ALA A 110 3.93 -23.18 11.75
CA ALA A 110 2.74 -23.33 12.57
C ALA A 110 3.02 -23.17 14.09
N GLN A 111 4.22 -23.55 14.52
CA GLN A 111 4.65 -23.36 15.90
C GLN A 111 5.15 -21.94 16.16
N TYR A 112 5.71 -21.28 15.14
CA TYR A 112 6.29 -19.95 15.25
C TYR A 112 5.22 -18.85 15.28
N PHE A 113 4.14 -18.99 14.49
CA PHE A 113 3.01 -18.07 14.44
C PHE A 113 1.77 -18.75 15.01
N ARG A 114 1.13 -18.16 16.03
CA ARG A 114 -0.01 -18.76 16.68
C ARG A 114 -1.03 -17.72 17.13
N ASN A 115 -2.28 -18.17 17.19
CA ASN A 115 -3.38 -17.45 17.82
C ASN A 115 -3.59 -16.03 17.26
N GLY A 116 -3.24 -15.82 15.97
CA GLY A 116 -3.28 -14.50 15.37
C GLY A 116 -4.66 -14.06 14.94
N GLU A 117 -4.92 -12.77 15.13
CA GLU A 117 -6.05 -12.04 14.59
C GLU A 117 -5.54 -11.03 13.57
N THR A 118 -6.20 -10.90 12.42
CA THR A 118 -5.72 -10.06 11.31
C THR A 118 -6.83 -9.25 10.69
N GLY A 119 -6.46 -8.06 10.21
CA GLY A 119 -7.25 -7.22 9.32
C GLY A 119 -6.37 -6.70 8.20
N LEU A 120 -6.93 -6.53 7.01
CA LEU A 120 -6.23 -6.00 5.84
C LEU A 120 -6.79 -4.63 5.46
N GLU A 121 -5.90 -3.65 5.36
CA GLU A 121 -6.19 -2.31 4.87
C GLU A 121 -5.44 -2.11 3.55
N VAL A 122 -6.16 -2.09 2.42
CA VAL A 122 -5.55 -1.85 1.10
C VAL A 122 -5.42 -0.36 0.89
N LEU A 123 -4.20 0.12 0.69
CA LEU A 123 -3.89 1.52 0.44
C LEU A 123 -3.94 1.85 -1.04
N GLN A 124 -3.43 0.94 -1.88
CA GLN A 124 -3.36 1.12 -3.32
C GLN A 124 -3.18 -0.21 -4.03
N THR A 125 -3.67 -0.29 -5.25
CA THR A 125 -3.43 -1.39 -6.18
C THR A 125 -2.88 -0.84 -7.50
N TYR A 126 -1.97 -1.59 -8.10
CA TYR A 126 -1.48 -1.33 -9.46
C TYR A 126 -1.65 -2.60 -10.26
N ALA A 127 -2.42 -2.53 -11.33
CA ALA A 127 -2.67 -3.66 -12.22
C ALA A 127 -2.26 -3.32 -13.64
N SER A 128 -1.68 -4.26 -14.33
CA SER A 128 -1.39 -4.23 -15.75
C SER A 128 -1.31 -5.66 -16.28
N ASN A 129 -1.35 -5.86 -17.61
CA ASN A 129 -1.38 -7.16 -18.26
C ASN A 129 -0.52 -8.23 -17.58
N GLY A 130 -1.15 -9.03 -16.71
CA GLY A 130 -0.49 -10.15 -16.04
C GLY A 130 0.33 -9.81 -14.80
N LEU A 131 0.26 -8.57 -14.28
CA LEU A 131 0.92 -8.19 -13.04
C LEU A 131 -0.04 -7.38 -12.16
N VAL A 132 -0.10 -7.72 -10.86
CA VAL A 132 -0.83 -6.93 -9.85
C VAL A 132 0.08 -6.71 -8.66
N ALA A 133 0.21 -5.44 -8.24
CA ALA A 133 0.86 -5.07 -7.01
C ALA A 133 -0.18 -4.56 -5.99
N LEU A 134 -0.16 -5.11 -4.78
CA LEU A 134 -0.99 -4.69 -3.66
C LEU A 134 -0.11 -3.97 -2.64
N VAL A 135 -0.47 -2.73 -2.30
CA VAL A 135 0.17 -1.95 -1.23
C VAL A 135 -0.79 -1.89 -0.06
N MET A 136 -0.39 -2.44 1.09
CA MET A 136 -1.31 -2.78 2.17
C MET A 136 -0.72 -2.50 3.55
N ILE A 137 -1.61 -2.37 4.53
CA ILE A 137 -1.30 -2.53 5.94
C ILE A 137 -1.95 -3.83 6.42
N GLU A 138 -1.16 -4.73 6.95
CA GLU A 138 -1.65 -5.88 7.72
C GLU A 138 -1.73 -5.47 9.18
N ARG A 139 -2.96 -5.27 9.68
CA ARG A 139 -3.25 -5.04 11.09
C ARG A 139 -3.36 -6.40 11.75
N GLN A 140 -2.45 -6.73 12.64
CA GLN A 140 -2.42 -8.07 13.20
C GLN A 140 -1.82 -8.11 14.61
N SER A 141 -2.35 -9.04 15.41
CA SER A 141 -1.79 -9.43 16.69
C SER A 141 -1.62 -10.94 16.71
N ALA A 142 -0.58 -11.44 17.32
CA ALA A 142 -0.30 -12.88 17.42
C ALA A 142 0.75 -13.19 18.47
N GLU A 143 0.89 -14.47 18.80
CA GLU A 143 2.07 -15.03 19.42
C GLU A 143 3.08 -15.36 18.31
N VAL A 144 4.30 -14.82 18.41
CA VAL A 144 5.34 -15.01 17.38
C VAL A 144 6.66 -15.40 18.05
N GLY A 145 7.25 -16.51 17.62
CA GLY A 145 8.57 -16.94 18.08
C GLY A 145 8.66 -17.18 19.59
N GLY A 146 7.56 -17.54 20.24
CA GLY A 146 7.49 -17.75 21.69
C GLY A 146 7.23 -16.47 22.49
N LEU A 147 7.15 -15.32 21.85
CA LEU A 147 6.72 -14.08 22.51
C LEU A 147 5.19 -14.11 22.72
N PRO A 148 4.68 -13.52 23.82
CA PRO A 148 3.25 -13.44 24.06
C PRO A 148 2.54 -12.61 22.98
N ALA A 149 1.23 -12.81 22.88
CA ALA A 149 0.40 -12.07 21.90
C ALA A 149 0.58 -10.56 22.03
N GLN A 150 0.92 -9.93 20.92
CA GLN A 150 1.16 -8.50 20.80
C GLN A 150 0.93 -8.02 19.36
N ASP A 151 0.95 -6.71 19.16
CA ASP A 151 0.81 -6.08 17.84
C ASP A 151 2.04 -6.35 16.96
N TRP A 152 1.80 -6.91 15.77
CA TRP A 152 2.76 -7.18 14.71
C TRP A 152 2.36 -6.52 13.39
N SER A 153 1.63 -5.40 13.45
CA SER A 153 1.16 -4.71 12.25
C SER A 153 2.31 -4.33 11.30
N LEU A 154 2.09 -4.56 10.01
CA LEU A 154 3.11 -4.44 8.98
C LEU A 154 2.66 -3.52 7.85
N ARG A 155 3.62 -2.82 7.22
CA ARG A 155 3.51 -2.26 5.87
C ARG A 155 3.93 -3.35 4.90
N VAL A 156 3.09 -3.63 3.91
CA VAL A 156 3.30 -4.77 3.02
C VAL A 156 3.11 -4.36 1.57
N THR A 157 4.00 -4.86 0.72
CA THR A 157 3.82 -4.89 -0.72
C THR A 157 3.88 -6.32 -1.20
N GLU A 158 2.86 -6.75 -1.93
CA GLU A 158 2.83 -8.05 -2.61
C GLU A 158 2.69 -7.84 -4.11
N ILE A 159 3.45 -8.62 -4.87
CA ILE A 159 3.38 -8.61 -6.32
C ILE A 159 2.96 -10.01 -6.79
N TYR A 160 1.89 -10.04 -7.56
CA TYR A 160 1.38 -11.23 -8.21
C TYR A 160 1.62 -11.16 -9.71
N ARG A 161 2.00 -12.28 -10.30
CA ARG A 161 2.17 -12.44 -11.73
C ARG A 161 1.25 -13.55 -12.24
N LYS A 162 0.58 -13.29 -13.36
CA LYS A 162 -0.24 -14.27 -14.05
C LYS A 162 0.64 -15.34 -14.70
N ASP A 163 0.31 -16.60 -14.47
CA ASP A 163 0.96 -17.77 -15.05
C ASP A 163 -0.13 -18.68 -15.60
N GLY A 164 -0.36 -18.60 -16.91
CA GLY A 164 -1.53 -19.21 -17.53
C GLY A 164 -2.84 -18.65 -17.00
N THR A 165 -3.64 -19.47 -16.35
CA THR A 165 -4.91 -19.08 -15.69
C THR A 165 -4.74 -18.68 -14.24
N ASP A 166 -3.59 -18.98 -13.64
CA ASP A 166 -3.33 -18.79 -12.22
C ASP A 166 -2.57 -17.48 -11.93
N TRP A 167 -2.77 -16.95 -10.73
CA TRP A 167 -1.96 -15.87 -10.18
C TRP A 167 -0.98 -16.45 -9.16
N ARG A 168 0.31 -16.11 -9.32
CA ARG A 168 1.39 -16.52 -8.40
C ARG A 168 2.01 -15.34 -7.70
N LEU A 169 2.24 -15.48 -6.41
CA LEU A 169 2.99 -14.51 -5.63
C LEU A 169 4.47 -14.60 -6.03
N VAL A 170 5.02 -13.52 -6.57
CA VAL A 170 6.43 -13.43 -7.01
C VAL A 170 7.28 -12.62 -6.05
N HIS A 171 6.68 -11.72 -5.29
CA HIS A 171 7.40 -10.89 -4.32
C HIS A 171 6.53 -10.54 -3.12
N ARG A 172 7.13 -10.54 -1.95
CA ARG A 172 6.58 -9.94 -0.75
C ARG A 172 7.66 -9.14 -0.03
N HIS A 173 7.38 -7.88 0.23
CA HIS A 173 8.16 -7.04 1.13
C HIS A 173 7.27 -6.63 2.30
N ALA A 174 7.78 -6.78 3.50
CA ALA A 174 7.08 -6.41 4.72
C ALA A 174 8.04 -5.72 5.70
N ASP A 175 7.59 -4.61 6.28
CA ASP A 175 8.27 -3.89 7.36
C ASP A 175 7.31 -3.68 8.53
N PRO A 176 7.79 -3.58 9.77
CA PRO A 176 6.97 -3.18 10.90
C PRO A 176 6.29 -1.83 10.65
N LEU A 177 5.00 -1.72 10.99
CA LEU A 177 4.27 -0.46 10.96
C LEU A 177 4.69 0.40 12.16
N VAL A 178 5.86 1.03 12.04
CA VAL A 178 6.38 1.89 13.09
C VAL A 178 5.80 3.31 13.01
N ARG A 179 5.67 3.98 14.14
CA ARG A 179 5.44 5.42 14.18
C ARG A 179 6.63 6.14 13.55
N ARG A 180 6.42 7.38 13.11
CA ARG A 180 7.52 8.19 12.59
C ARG A 180 8.66 8.25 13.60
N ILE A 181 9.83 7.80 13.20
CA ILE A 181 11.07 7.81 13.99
C ILE A 181 11.95 9.00 13.59
N SER A 182 12.90 9.38 14.45
CA SER A 182 13.87 10.41 14.15
C SER A 182 14.89 9.94 13.09
N LEU A 183 15.56 10.88 12.44
CA LEU A 183 16.63 10.57 11.50
C LEU A 183 17.76 9.74 12.15
N GLN A 184 18.08 10.04 13.41
CA GLN A 184 19.11 9.32 14.19
C GLN A 184 18.70 7.85 14.43
N GLN A 185 17.43 7.61 14.79
CA GLN A 185 16.91 6.25 14.94
C GLN A 185 16.91 5.49 13.60
N ALA A 186 16.51 6.15 12.51
CA ALA A 186 16.56 5.56 11.18
C ALA A 186 18.00 5.19 10.78
N ALA A 187 18.97 6.07 11.06
CA ALA A 187 20.38 5.82 10.78
C ALA A 187 20.95 4.64 11.59
N ILE A 188 20.50 4.43 12.82
CA ILE A 188 20.90 3.27 13.64
C ILE A 188 20.36 1.98 13.01
N LEU A 189 19.07 1.97 12.65
CA LEU A 189 18.42 0.80 12.03
C LEU A 189 19.02 0.46 10.66
N ALA A 190 19.43 1.49 9.89
CA ALA A 190 19.94 1.34 8.54
C ALA A 190 21.43 0.91 8.45
N ARG A 191 22.14 0.73 9.58
CA ARG A 191 23.57 0.36 9.56
C ARG A 191 23.84 -1.03 8.99
N GLY A 192 22.79 -1.81 8.76
CA GLY A 192 22.92 -3.14 8.22
C GLY A 192 23.58 -4.12 9.19
N TRP A 193 24.02 -5.26 8.65
CA TRP A 193 24.79 -6.22 9.38
C TRP A 193 26.23 -5.72 9.50
N ALA A 194 26.75 -5.64 10.73
CA ALA A 194 28.18 -5.73 10.92
C ALA A 194 28.52 -7.23 10.79
N GLU A 195 29.22 -7.60 9.71
CA GLU A 195 29.87 -8.90 9.63
C GLU A 195 31.04 -8.98 10.66
#